data_c897ccc2a962d6dc3611f4ee2648f031
#
_entry.id   c897ccc2a962d6dc3611f4ee2648f031
#
_cell.length_a   1.000
_cell.length_b   1.000
_cell.length_c   1.000
_cell.angle_alpha   90.00
_cell.angle_beta   90.00
_cell.angle_gamma   90.00
#
_symmetry.space_group_name_H-M   'P 1'
#
loop_
_entity.id
_entity.type
_entity.pdbx_description
1 polymer ?
#
loop_
_entity_poly.entity_id
_entity_poly.type
_entity_poly.pdbx_seq_one_letter_code
_entity_poly.pdbx_strand_id
1 'polypeptide(L)'
;RIMIYWFTGQPHSGKTTLADSLKDQWLPHAFRIDGDEMRELFSNKDYSEKGRRANINAAQKIAHYLHNQGKDVIVSLVSPYLDQREEFKSNLTWQIKEIYLHYDSTKQRRGREQYWVKDYQPPTENYLNIDTNLDSPNESLTKIANYIHGY
;
A
#
# COMPACT_ATOMS: atom_id res chain seq x y z
N ARG A 1 9.14 -11.21 -13.87
CA ARG A 1 9.13 -9.75 -13.96
C ARG A 1 9.15 -9.13 -12.56
N ILE A 2 10.11 -8.25 -12.32
CA ILE A 2 10.31 -7.64 -11.01
C ILE A 2 9.42 -6.41 -10.89
N MET A 3 8.64 -6.33 -9.80
CA MET A 3 7.62 -5.29 -9.62
C MET A 3 7.64 -4.74 -8.19
N ILE A 4 7.12 -3.53 -8.05
CA ILE A 4 6.72 -2.97 -6.76
C ILE A 4 5.20 -3.05 -6.68
N TYR A 5 4.69 -3.62 -5.59
CA TYR A 5 3.25 -3.71 -5.31
C TYR A 5 2.94 -2.79 -4.14
N TRP A 6 2.23 -1.70 -4.42
CA TRP A 6 1.97 -0.66 -3.45
C TRP A 6 0.52 -0.69 -2.97
N PHE A 7 0.33 -1.09 -1.71
CA PHE A 7 -0.99 -1.12 -1.08
C PHE A 7 -1.21 0.23 -0.38
N THR A 8 -2.29 0.91 -0.75
CA THR A 8 -2.70 2.20 -0.17
C THR A 8 -4.13 2.11 0.33
N GLY A 9 -4.47 2.91 1.33
CA GLY A 9 -5.81 2.95 1.91
C GLY A 9 -5.78 3.41 3.35
N GLN A 10 -6.96 3.63 3.92
CA GLN A 10 -7.10 4.07 5.29
C GLN A 10 -6.48 3.07 6.28
N PRO A 11 -6.09 3.53 7.48
CA PRO A 11 -5.70 2.60 8.54
C PRO A 11 -6.78 1.55 8.77
N HIS A 12 -6.35 0.32 9.04
CA HIS A 12 -7.23 -0.82 9.30
C HIS A 12 -8.09 -1.25 8.10
N SER A 13 -7.71 -0.86 6.89
CA SER A 13 -8.40 -1.32 5.68
C SER A 13 -8.02 -2.74 5.26
N GLY A 14 -7.05 -3.36 5.94
CA GLY A 14 -6.61 -4.71 5.63
C GLY A 14 -5.35 -4.79 4.79
N LYS A 15 -4.65 -3.68 4.60
CA LYS A 15 -3.43 -3.62 3.78
C LYS A 15 -2.37 -4.61 4.22
N THR A 16 -2.03 -4.60 5.49
CA THR A 16 -0.98 -5.46 6.03
C THR A 16 -1.33 -6.93 5.86
N THR A 17 -2.57 -7.30 6.19
CA THR A 17 -3.05 -8.68 6.06
C THR A 17 -2.97 -9.17 4.61
N LEU A 18 -3.46 -8.38 3.66
CA LEU A 18 -3.45 -8.77 2.26
C LEU A 18 -2.04 -8.75 1.67
N ALA A 19 -1.22 -7.78 2.06
CA ALA A 19 0.17 -7.71 1.62
C ALA A 19 0.98 -8.93 2.11
N ASP A 20 0.78 -9.33 3.36
CA ASP A 20 1.44 -10.51 3.92
C ASP A 20 0.96 -11.79 3.23
N SER A 21 -0.35 -11.90 2.95
CA SER A 21 -0.90 -13.05 2.23
C SER A 21 -0.37 -13.12 0.80
N LEU A 22 -0.24 -11.99 0.14
CA LEU A 22 0.35 -11.93 -1.21
C LEU A 22 1.78 -12.46 -1.19
N LYS A 23 2.58 -12.01 -0.22
CA LYS A 23 3.95 -12.49 -0.07
C LYS A 23 3.98 -13.99 0.18
N ASP A 24 3.22 -14.47 1.16
CA ASP A 24 3.28 -15.87 1.59
C ASP A 24 2.81 -16.83 0.51
N GLN A 25 1.79 -16.47 -0.25
CA GLN A 25 1.16 -17.39 -1.19
C GLN A 25 1.68 -17.23 -2.63
N TRP A 26 2.14 -16.05 -3.02
CA TRP A 26 2.47 -15.77 -4.41
C TRP A 26 3.89 -15.27 -4.63
N LEU A 27 4.46 -14.52 -3.68
CA LEU A 27 5.74 -13.84 -3.85
C LEU A 27 6.62 -14.05 -2.61
N PRO A 28 6.99 -15.31 -2.29
CA PRO A 28 7.70 -15.59 -1.03
C PRO A 28 9.06 -14.93 -0.92
N HIS A 29 9.67 -14.55 -2.03
CA HIS A 29 10.99 -13.90 -2.05
C HIS A 29 10.90 -12.37 -2.06
N ALA A 30 9.70 -11.79 -2.09
CA ALA A 30 9.52 -10.34 -2.07
C ALA A 30 9.92 -9.75 -0.72
N PHE A 31 10.42 -8.52 -0.75
CA PHE A 31 10.67 -7.75 0.47
C PHE A 31 9.39 -7.02 0.88
N ARG A 32 9.14 -6.99 2.19
CA ARG A 32 8.00 -6.28 2.75
C ARG A 32 8.42 -4.95 3.35
N ILE A 33 7.69 -3.88 3.02
CA ILE A 33 7.85 -2.57 3.64
C ILE A 33 6.48 -2.20 4.23
N ASP A 34 6.44 -1.96 5.53
CA ASP A 34 5.22 -1.59 6.24
C ASP A 34 5.38 -0.22 6.88
N GLY A 35 4.29 0.56 6.89
CA GLY A 35 4.33 1.93 7.39
C GLY A 35 4.76 2.05 8.84
N ASP A 36 4.27 1.17 9.71
CA ASP A 36 4.63 1.20 11.13
C ASP A 36 6.09 0.81 11.34
N GLU A 37 6.59 -0.16 10.60
CA GLU A 37 8.00 -0.55 10.67
C GLU A 37 8.92 0.58 10.19
N MET A 38 8.51 1.32 9.17
CA MET A 38 9.25 2.49 8.70
C MET A 38 9.29 3.58 9.76
N ARG A 39 8.16 3.81 10.44
CA ARG A 39 8.10 4.77 11.54
C ARG A 39 9.09 4.42 12.64
N GLU A 40 9.14 3.15 12.99
CA GLU A 40 10.04 2.67 14.02
C GLU A 40 11.50 2.79 13.58
N LEU A 41 11.81 2.37 12.35
CA LEU A 41 13.17 2.39 11.82
C LEU A 41 13.77 3.80 11.80
N PHE A 42 12.97 4.81 11.43
CA PHE A 42 13.43 6.19 11.32
C PHE A 42 13.05 7.05 12.53
N SER A 43 12.48 6.45 13.57
CA SER A 43 12.01 7.16 14.77
C SER A 43 11.10 8.34 14.42
N ASN A 44 10.26 8.17 13.41
CA ASN A 44 9.35 9.22 12.95
C ASN A 44 8.02 9.11 13.69
N LYS A 45 7.79 10.02 14.61
CA LYS A 45 6.53 10.11 15.39
C LYS A 45 5.69 11.31 14.96
N ASP A 46 6.06 11.97 13.87
CA ASP A 46 5.35 13.13 13.35
C ASP A 46 4.22 12.71 12.42
N TYR A 47 2.98 12.91 12.87
CA TYR A 47 1.78 12.59 12.10
C TYR A 47 1.17 13.78 11.38
N SER A 48 1.89 14.91 11.35
CA SER A 48 1.55 16.02 10.47
C SER A 48 1.76 15.62 9.01
N GLU A 49 1.28 16.43 8.09
CA GLU A 49 1.51 16.18 6.66
C GLU A 49 2.99 16.02 6.35
N LYS A 50 3.83 16.89 6.92
CA LYS A 50 5.28 16.84 6.72
C LYS A 50 5.86 15.48 7.17
N GLY A 51 5.49 15.04 8.36
CA GLY A 51 5.99 13.78 8.90
C GLY A 51 5.48 12.57 8.14
N ARG A 52 4.21 12.62 7.71
CA ARG A 52 3.62 11.56 6.87
C ARG A 52 4.31 11.48 5.52
N ARG A 53 4.55 12.61 4.86
CA ARG A 53 5.26 12.65 3.58
C ARG A 53 6.69 12.16 3.71
N ALA A 54 7.36 12.47 4.81
CA ALA A 54 8.71 11.98 5.07
C ALA A 54 8.74 10.45 5.19
N ASN A 55 7.79 9.88 5.90
CA ASN A 55 7.70 8.42 6.06
C ASN A 55 7.43 7.72 4.71
N ILE A 56 6.51 8.28 3.93
CA ILE A 56 6.18 7.75 2.61
C ILE A 56 7.40 7.85 1.68
N ASN A 57 8.07 8.99 1.68
CA ASN A 57 9.26 9.19 0.85
C ASN A 57 10.38 8.20 1.19
N ALA A 58 10.58 7.93 2.48
CA ALA A 58 11.56 6.93 2.91
C ALA A 58 11.19 5.54 2.39
N ALA A 59 9.92 5.15 2.49
CA ALA A 59 9.44 3.88 1.96
C ALA A 59 9.62 3.79 0.44
N GLN A 60 9.32 4.87 -0.28
CA GLN A 60 9.49 4.92 -1.74
C GLN A 60 10.96 4.74 -2.13
N LYS A 61 11.87 5.40 -1.44
CA LYS A 61 13.30 5.29 -1.72
C LYS A 61 13.83 3.88 -1.47
N ILE A 62 13.44 3.26 -0.38
CA ILE A 62 13.84 1.89 -0.06
C ILE A 62 13.26 0.91 -1.07
N ALA A 63 11.98 1.06 -1.42
CA ALA A 63 11.34 0.20 -2.42
C ALA A 63 12.04 0.31 -3.76
N HIS A 64 12.35 1.53 -4.20
CA HIS A 64 13.04 1.76 -5.46
C HIS A 64 14.45 1.16 -5.45
N TYR A 65 15.19 1.33 -4.35
CA TYR A 65 16.51 0.74 -4.21
C TYR A 65 16.46 -0.78 -4.34
N LEU A 66 15.54 -1.44 -3.61
CA LEU A 66 15.40 -2.89 -3.66
C LEU A 66 14.98 -3.38 -5.05
N HIS A 67 14.07 -2.66 -5.69
CA HIS A 67 13.64 -2.96 -7.06
C HIS A 67 14.83 -2.91 -8.02
N ASN A 68 15.68 -1.91 -7.88
CA ASN A 68 16.88 -1.78 -8.71
C ASN A 68 17.90 -2.90 -8.45
N GLN A 69 17.82 -3.55 -7.29
CA GLN A 69 18.62 -4.74 -6.97
C GLN A 69 17.99 -6.04 -7.48
N GLY A 70 16.94 -5.94 -8.26
CA GLY A 70 16.26 -7.11 -8.84
C GLY A 70 15.29 -7.81 -7.90
N LYS A 71 14.71 -7.08 -6.94
CA LYS A 71 13.80 -7.66 -5.95
C LYS A 71 12.38 -7.18 -6.17
N ASP A 72 11.42 -8.10 -5.98
CA ASP A 72 10.02 -7.73 -5.81
C ASP A 72 9.85 -7.09 -4.44
N VAL A 73 9.04 -6.04 -4.37
CA VAL A 73 8.78 -5.31 -3.12
C VAL A 73 7.28 -5.16 -2.94
N ILE A 74 6.80 -5.46 -1.75
CA ILE A 74 5.39 -5.29 -1.38
C ILE A 74 5.33 -4.25 -0.27
N VAL A 75 4.70 -3.12 -0.55
CA VAL A 75 4.62 -1.97 0.36
C VAL A 75 3.20 -1.82 0.85
N SER A 76 3.03 -1.62 2.15
CA SER A 76 1.73 -1.33 2.76
C SER A 76 1.83 -0.07 3.62
N LEU A 77 1.29 1.03 3.12
CA LEU A 77 1.21 2.31 3.82
C LEU A 77 -0.15 2.95 3.53
N VAL A 78 -0.59 3.80 4.45
CA VAL A 78 -1.76 4.65 4.19
C VAL A 78 -1.51 5.51 2.95
N SER A 79 -0.37 6.17 2.87
CA SER A 79 0.05 7.01 1.73
C SER A 79 -1.10 7.85 1.16
N PRO A 80 -1.62 8.83 1.92
CA PRO A 80 -2.89 9.49 1.57
C PRO A 80 -2.80 10.56 0.49
N TYR A 81 -1.60 10.87 0.00
CA TYR A 81 -1.41 12.01 -0.90
C TYR A 81 -1.28 11.55 -2.34
N LEU A 82 -2.26 11.93 -3.17
CA LEU A 82 -2.34 11.53 -4.57
C LEU A 82 -1.11 11.99 -5.36
N ASP A 83 -0.68 13.24 -5.15
CA ASP A 83 0.48 13.79 -5.86
C ASP A 83 1.74 12.96 -5.61
N GLN A 84 1.97 12.56 -4.37
CA GLN A 84 3.16 11.78 -3.99
C GLN A 84 3.11 10.38 -4.59
N ARG A 85 1.95 9.74 -4.57
CA ARG A 85 1.80 8.41 -5.20
C ARG A 85 1.96 8.48 -6.71
N GLU A 86 1.33 9.46 -7.36
CA GLU A 86 1.36 9.58 -8.82
C GLU A 86 2.76 9.93 -9.33
N GLU A 87 3.49 10.79 -8.62
CA GLU A 87 4.87 11.09 -8.97
C GLU A 87 5.74 9.84 -8.91
N PHE A 88 5.60 9.04 -7.86
CA PHE A 88 6.35 7.79 -7.74
C PHE A 88 6.00 6.80 -8.85
N LYS A 89 4.72 6.66 -9.17
CA LYS A 89 4.27 5.79 -10.26
C LYS A 89 4.83 6.25 -11.61
N SER A 90 4.86 7.55 -11.86
CA SER A 90 5.34 8.09 -13.13
C SER A 90 6.83 7.82 -13.34
N ASN A 91 7.61 7.78 -12.28
CA ASN A 91 9.04 7.50 -12.33
C ASN A 91 9.34 6.01 -12.58
N LEU A 92 8.39 5.14 -12.30
CA LEU A 92 8.56 3.69 -12.44
C LEU A 92 7.79 3.10 -13.62
N THR A 93 6.91 3.88 -14.20
CA THR A 93 6.06 3.48 -15.33
C THR A 93 5.31 2.17 -15.06
N TRP A 94 5.51 1.12 -15.86
CA TRP A 94 4.82 -0.16 -15.72
C TRP A 94 5.43 -1.08 -14.65
N GLN A 95 6.45 -0.63 -13.95
CA GLN A 95 7.17 -1.44 -12.95
C GLN A 95 6.54 -1.40 -11.56
N ILE A 96 5.42 -0.71 -11.42
CA ILE A 96 4.68 -0.59 -10.18
C ILE A 96 3.20 -0.88 -10.40
N LYS A 97 2.59 -1.57 -9.45
CA LYS A 97 1.15 -1.79 -9.42
C LYS A 97 0.59 -1.24 -8.11
N GLU A 98 -0.40 -0.37 -8.24
CA GLU A 98 -1.07 0.24 -7.08
C GLU A 98 -2.34 -0.53 -6.76
N ILE A 99 -2.51 -0.87 -5.48
CA ILE A 99 -3.67 -1.61 -4.98
C ILE A 99 -4.32 -0.77 -3.89
N TYR A 100 -5.54 -0.33 -4.14
CA TYR A 100 -6.29 0.54 -3.24
C TYR A 100 -7.34 -0.27 -2.49
N LEU A 101 -7.20 -0.32 -1.16
CA LEU A 101 -8.17 -0.93 -0.28
C LEU A 101 -9.01 0.15 0.37
N HIS A 102 -10.33 0.02 0.26
CA HIS A 102 -11.23 0.94 0.92
C HIS A 102 -12.38 0.20 1.60
N TYR A 103 -13.00 0.87 2.55
CA TYR A 103 -14.16 0.38 3.25
C TYR A 103 -15.03 1.55 3.66
N ASP A 104 -16.32 1.26 3.88
CA ASP A 104 -17.28 2.26 4.30
C ASP A 104 -16.99 2.66 5.76
N SER A 105 -16.73 3.96 5.99
CA SER A 105 -16.40 4.49 7.31
C SER A 105 -17.54 4.28 8.32
N THR A 106 -18.78 4.18 7.85
CA THR A 106 -19.93 3.91 8.74
C THR A 106 -19.91 2.48 9.29
N LYS A 107 -19.11 1.60 8.68
CA LYS A 107 -18.93 0.21 9.11
C LYS A 107 -17.61 0.00 9.83
N GLN A 108 -16.97 1.07 10.27
CA GLN A 108 -15.72 0.98 11.01
C GLN A 108 -15.89 0.15 12.27
N ARG A 109 -14.84 -0.60 12.58
CA ARG A 109 -14.80 -1.31 13.87
C ARG A 109 -14.68 -0.29 14.99
N ARG A 110 -15.41 -0.56 16.06
CA ARG A 110 -15.43 0.29 17.25
C ARG A 110 -14.01 0.58 17.73
N GLY A 111 -13.72 1.85 18.01
CA GLY A 111 -12.43 2.29 18.55
C GLY A 111 -11.38 2.62 17.49
N ARG A 112 -11.70 2.53 16.20
CA ARG A 112 -10.75 2.82 15.11
C ARG A 112 -11.01 4.14 14.41
N GLU A 113 -12.08 4.83 14.74
CA GLU A 113 -12.45 6.11 14.10
C GLU A 113 -11.36 7.16 14.27
N GLN A 114 -10.64 7.14 15.38
CA GLN A 114 -9.57 8.09 15.68
C GLN A 114 -8.38 7.97 14.73
N TYR A 115 -8.24 6.83 14.06
CA TYR A 115 -7.13 6.61 13.12
C TYR A 115 -7.49 6.97 11.68
N TRP A 116 -8.73 7.37 11.44
CA TRP A 116 -9.19 7.74 10.11
C TRP A 116 -8.46 9.00 9.63
N VAL A 117 -7.92 8.92 8.42
CA VAL A 117 -7.23 10.07 7.79
C VAL A 117 -8.24 10.82 6.96
N LYS A 118 -8.60 12.03 7.41
CA LYS A 118 -9.65 12.85 6.77
C LYS A 118 -9.27 13.33 5.38
N ASP A 119 -7.98 13.55 5.16
CA ASP A 119 -7.48 14.12 3.91
C ASP A 119 -6.96 13.07 2.94
N TYR A 120 -7.38 11.82 3.10
CA TYR A 120 -6.98 10.74 2.18
C TYR A 120 -7.53 11.01 0.79
N GLN A 121 -6.64 11.00 -0.19
CA GLN A 121 -6.96 11.24 -1.60
C GLN A 121 -6.90 9.92 -2.36
N PRO A 122 -8.05 9.36 -2.78
CA PRO A 122 -8.08 8.09 -3.50
C PRO A 122 -7.34 8.15 -4.84
N PRO A 123 -6.82 7.02 -5.33
CA PRO A 123 -6.25 6.98 -6.67
C PRO A 123 -7.32 7.21 -7.75
N THR A 124 -6.89 7.68 -8.91
CA THR A 124 -7.78 8.05 -10.00
C THR A 124 -7.56 7.24 -11.26
N GLU A 125 -6.37 6.64 -11.43
CA GLU A 125 -6.04 5.87 -12.63
C GLU A 125 -4.97 4.81 -12.33
N ASN A 126 -4.96 3.77 -13.15
CA ASN A 126 -3.96 2.69 -13.10
C ASN A 126 -3.81 2.07 -11.70
N TYR A 127 -4.90 1.57 -11.18
CA TYR A 127 -4.91 0.92 -9.88
C TYR A 127 -5.96 -0.20 -9.83
N LEU A 128 -5.77 -1.12 -8.90
CA LEU A 128 -6.78 -2.13 -8.58
C LEU A 128 -7.59 -1.64 -7.38
N ASN A 129 -8.91 -1.68 -7.50
CA ASN A 129 -9.83 -1.28 -6.44
C ASN A 129 -10.32 -2.51 -5.68
N ILE A 130 -10.11 -2.52 -4.37
CA ILE A 130 -10.60 -3.58 -3.48
C ILE A 130 -11.52 -2.95 -2.44
N ASP A 131 -12.78 -3.39 -2.42
CA ASP A 131 -13.73 -3.00 -1.37
C ASP A 131 -13.76 -4.08 -0.30
N THR A 132 -13.16 -3.81 0.85
CA THR A 132 -13.02 -4.80 1.91
C THR A 132 -14.28 -4.99 2.75
N ASN A 133 -15.35 -4.22 2.47
CA ASN A 133 -16.68 -4.53 3.03
C ASN A 133 -17.40 -5.61 2.21
N LEU A 134 -17.13 -5.64 0.91
CA LEU A 134 -17.80 -6.57 -0.02
C LEU A 134 -17.03 -7.87 -0.20
N ASP A 135 -15.71 -7.75 -0.33
CA ASP A 135 -14.85 -8.89 -0.64
C ASP A 135 -14.27 -9.51 0.63
N SER A 136 -14.34 -10.83 0.72
CA SER A 136 -13.60 -11.55 1.75
C SER A 136 -12.10 -11.44 1.51
N PRO A 137 -11.25 -11.77 2.51
CA PRO A 137 -9.80 -11.80 2.29
C PRO A 137 -9.38 -12.70 1.13
N ASN A 138 -10.02 -13.86 0.97
CA ASN A 138 -9.70 -14.77 -0.14
C ASN A 138 -10.13 -14.20 -1.50
N GLU A 139 -11.30 -13.58 -1.57
CA GLU A 139 -11.77 -12.92 -2.79
C GLU A 139 -10.85 -11.76 -3.16
N SER A 140 -10.44 -10.97 -2.18
CA SER A 140 -9.51 -9.85 -2.39
C SER A 140 -8.17 -10.35 -2.91
N LEU A 141 -7.63 -11.42 -2.31
CA LEU A 141 -6.36 -11.99 -2.74
C LEU A 141 -6.44 -12.54 -4.17
N THR A 142 -7.57 -13.15 -4.53
CA THR A 142 -7.79 -13.64 -5.89
C THR A 142 -7.78 -12.49 -6.89
N LYS A 143 -8.45 -11.39 -6.59
CA LYS A 143 -8.43 -10.20 -7.44
C LYS A 143 -7.03 -9.64 -7.61
N ILE A 144 -6.27 -9.59 -6.52
CA ILE A 144 -4.89 -9.11 -6.55
C ILE A 144 -4.02 -10.02 -7.41
N ALA A 145 -4.13 -11.34 -7.24
CA ALA A 145 -3.36 -12.30 -8.02
C ALA A 145 -3.67 -12.17 -9.52
N ASN A 146 -4.93 -12.03 -9.88
CA ASN A 146 -5.34 -11.82 -11.27
C ASN A 146 -4.76 -10.52 -11.84
N TYR A 147 -4.79 -9.46 -11.06
CA TYR A 147 -4.24 -8.17 -11.47
C TYR A 147 -2.73 -8.25 -11.72
N ILE A 148 -2.02 -8.95 -10.85
CA ILE A 148 -0.57 -9.14 -10.96
C ILE A 148 -0.22 -9.94 -12.21
N HIS A 149 -0.99 -10.96 -12.52
CA HIS A 149 -0.75 -11.84 -13.68
C HIS A 149 -1.35 -11.30 -14.98
N GLY A 150 -2.05 -10.17 -14.94
CA GLY A 150 -2.60 -9.53 -16.12
C GLY A 150 -3.87 -10.19 -16.66
N TYR A 151 -4.62 -10.86 -15.81
CA TYR A 151 -5.89 -11.50 -16.19
C TYR A 151 -7.06 -10.53 -16.06
#